data_7ddf91628c40d3564c549e070042c867
#
_entry.id   7ddf91628c40d3564c549e070042c867
#
_cell.length_a   1.000
_cell.length_b   1.000
_cell.length_c   1.000
_cell.angle_alpha   90.00
_cell.angle_beta   90.00
_cell.angle_gamma   90.00
#
_symmetry.space_group_name_H-M   'P 1'
#
loop_
_entity.id
_entity.type
_entity.pdbx_description
1 polymer ?
#
loop_
_entity_poly.entity_id
_entity_poly.type
_entity_poly.pdbx_seq_one_letter_code
_entity_poly.pdbx_strand_id
1 'polypeptide(L)'
;PLYSSAASDVYKRQVLIGAAKYLAQTRNFDGTAVLIFQPAEEGRGGAKAMLEDGLFDTFPCDAIYALHNWPGLKPGTIGINPGPMMAAADRFEIQITGRGGHGAHPYQTIDPVTIAGQIITALQTIVSRNVNPLDSAVVSIGSMQAGHPGAMSVIPREAKLVGTVRTFRKSVQEMVETRMRELVTAIAGAFGGTAELIYERIYPATLNTPQHANLVADIATEMIGKENVVRDLVPSMGSEDFSFMLQSKPGAYFRLGQGGADSGCVLHNSHFDFNDAVIPLGSAMFCALAERGMPLAD
;
A
#
# COMPACT_ATOMS: atom_id res chain seq x y z
N PRO A 1 -0.66 11.91 12.88
CA PRO A 1 0.45 12.86 12.96
C PRO A 1 1.33 12.79 11.73
N LEU A 2 1.41 13.92 11.04
CA LEU A 2 2.12 14.12 9.77
C LEU A 2 3.65 14.22 9.90
N TYR A 3 4.19 14.04 11.11
CA TYR A 3 5.61 14.37 11.39
C TYR A 3 6.59 13.24 11.03
N SER A 4 6.20 11.96 11.06
CA SER A 4 7.12 10.86 10.76
C SER A 4 7.30 10.61 9.26
N SER A 5 6.25 10.84 8.46
CA SER A 5 6.34 10.75 7.00
C SER A 5 7.21 11.87 6.42
N ALA A 6 7.07 13.11 6.93
CA ALA A 6 7.91 14.24 6.49
C ALA A 6 9.41 13.98 6.69
N ALA A 7 9.83 13.35 7.78
CA ALA A 7 11.22 12.96 7.98
C ALA A 7 11.69 11.94 6.93
N SER A 8 10.91 10.88 6.70
CA SER A 8 11.22 9.87 5.68
C SER A 8 11.37 10.50 4.27
N ASP A 9 10.51 11.45 3.91
CA ASP A 9 10.55 12.12 2.60
C ASP A 9 11.80 12.96 2.39
N VAL A 10 12.30 13.62 3.44
CA VAL A 10 13.56 14.40 3.34
C VAL A 10 14.73 13.49 2.97
N TYR A 11 14.85 12.33 3.59
CA TYR A 11 15.96 11.38 3.34
C TYR A 11 15.86 10.70 1.97
N LYS A 12 14.67 10.35 1.52
CA LYS A 12 14.44 9.84 0.16
C LYS A 12 14.92 10.85 -0.88
N ARG A 13 14.65 12.14 -0.68
CA ARG A 13 15.16 13.23 -1.53
C ARG A 13 16.68 13.33 -1.49
N GLN A 14 17.31 13.23 -0.31
CA GLN A 14 18.77 13.27 -0.18
C GLN A 14 19.44 12.10 -0.91
N VAL A 15 18.90 10.89 -0.80
CA VAL A 15 19.36 9.71 -1.54
C VAL A 15 19.35 10.00 -3.05
N LEU A 16 18.24 10.53 -3.57
CA LEU A 16 18.09 10.80 -4.99
C LEU A 16 18.96 11.98 -5.46
N ILE A 17 19.13 13.02 -4.65
CA ILE A 17 20.03 14.14 -4.94
C ILE A 17 21.50 13.67 -4.95
N GLY A 18 21.88 12.76 -4.03
CA GLY A 18 23.21 12.15 -4.00
C GLY A 18 23.50 11.39 -5.32
N ALA A 19 22.55 10.57 -5.76
CA ALA A 19 22.65 9.88 -7.03
C ALA A 19 22.73 10.86 -8.22
N ALA A 20 21.89 11.90 -8.24
CA ALA A 20 21.90 12.93 -9.28
C ALA A 20 23.26 13.59 -9.41
N LYS A 21 23.86 13.99 -8.27
CA LYS A 21 25.17 14.64 -8.26
C LYS A 21 26.27 13.73 -8.82
N TYR A 22 26.29 12.46 -8.43
CA TYR A 22 27.27 11.50 -8.94
C TYR A 22 27.08 11.26 -10.43
N LEU A 23 25.87 10.94 -10.88
CA LEU A 23 25.58 10.65 -12.29
C LEU A 23 25.89 11.85 -13.20
N ALA A 24 25.61 13.08 -12.75
CA ALA A 24 25.93 14.29 -13.50
C ALA A 24 27.45 14.52 -13.65
N GLN A 25 28.25 14.12 -12.68
CA GLN A 25 29.70 14.26 -12.69
C GLN A 25 30.40 13.16 -13.49
N THR A 26 29.99 11.91 -13.33
CA THR A 26 30.66 10.76 -13.95
C THR A 26 30.17 10.48 -15.36
N ARG A 27 28.84 10.60 -15.59
CA ARG A 27 28.18 10.25 -16.86
C ARG A 27 28.61 8.88 -17.40
N ASN A 28 28.81 7.91 -16.52
CA ASN A 28 29.26 6.57 -16.85
C ASN A 28 28.11 5.66 -17.30
N PHE A 29 27.26 6.17 -18.21
CA PHE A 29 26.12 5.45 -18.78
C PHE A 29 25.73 6.09 -20.13
N ASP A 30 25.14 5.26 -21.02
CA ASP A 30 24.65 5.71 -22.35
C ASP A 30 23.12 5.71 -22.35
N GLY A 31 22.54 6.88 -22.04
CA GLY A 31 21.09 7.03 -21.96
C GLY A 31 20.66 8.25 -21.16
N THR A 32 19.44 8.22 -20.65
CA THR A 32 18.84 9.31 -19.87
C THR A 32 18.35 8.80 -18.52
N ALA A 33 18.88 9.33 -17.43
CA ALA A 33 18.39 9.10 -16.08
C ALA A 33 17.42 10.22 -15.68
N VAL A 34 16.14 9.91 -15.54
CA VAL A 34 15.08 10.82 -15.09
C VAL A 34 14.90 10.67 -13.59
N LEU A 35 15.05 11.75 -12.83
CA LEU A 35 14.87 11.76 -11.39
C LEU A 35 13.49 12.30 -11.04
N ILE A 36 12.66 11.48 -10.43
CA ILE A 36 11.26 11.80 -10.10
C ILE A 36 11.15 12.11 -8.61
N PHE A 37 10.80 13.35 -8.29
CA PHE A 37 10.51 13.79 -6.92
C PHE A 37 9.00 13.81 -6.72
N GLN A 38 8.45 12.65 -6.37
CA GLN A 38 7.02 12.45 -6.23
C GLN A 38 6.47 13.15 -4.98
N PRO A 39 5.36 13.90 -5.08
CA PRO A 39 4.64 14.46 -3.93
C PRO A 39 3.60 13.51 -3.38
N ALA A 40 3.10 13.78 -2.17
CA ALA A 40 1.81 13.33 -1.64
C ALA A 40 1.55 11.80 -1.71
N GLU A 41 2.55 10.98 -1.40
CA GLU A 41 2.40 9.52 -1.32
C GLU A 41 1.37 9.11 -0.25
N GLU A 42 1.36 9.78 0.89
CA GLU A 42 0.56 9.47 2.07
C GLU A 42 -0.95 9.69 1.83
N GLY A 43 -1.60 8.74 1.17
CA GLY A 43 -3.05 8.69 0.99
C GLY A 43 -3.63 9.67 -0.04
N ARG A 44 -2.80 10.40 -0.80
CA ARG A 44 -3.27 11.39 -1.79
C ARG A 44 -2.96 11.02 -3.25
N GLY A 45 -2.22 9.92 -3.49
CA GLY A 45 -1.98 9.39 -4.82
C GLY A 45 -1.18 10.31 -5.75
N GLY A 46 -0.09 10.91 -5.25
CA GLY A 46 0.74 11.81 -6.04
C GLY A 46 1.36 11.17 -7.27
N ALA A 47 1.70 9.87 -7.21
CA ALA A 47 2.15 9.12 -8.38
C ALA A 47 1.06 9.05 -9.47
N LYS A 48 -0.20 8.80 -9.09
CA LYS A 48 -1.33 8.79 -10.01
C LYS A 48 -1.52 10.16 -10.67
N ALA A 49 -1.49 11.24 -9.88
CA ALA A 49 -1.62 12.59 -10.40
C ALA A 49 -0.52 12.94 -11.41
N MET A 50 0.75 12.58 -11.12
CA MET A 50 1.85 12.78 -12.06
C MET A 50 1.66 12.01 -13.38
N LEU A 51 1.11 10.81 -13.33
CA LEU A 51 0.79 10.03 -14.54
C LEU A 51 -0.35 10.67 -15.35
N GLU A 52 -1.39 11.14 -14.67
CA GLU A 52 -2.52 11.86 -15.29
C GLU A 52 -2.07 13.18 -15.92
N ASP A 53 -1.06 13.85 -15.35
CA ASP A 53 -0.40 15.06 -15.90
C ASP A 53 0.58 14.74 -17.07
N GLY A 54 0.70 13.48 -17.49
CA GLY A 54 1.53 13.07 -18.64
C GLY A 54 3.00 12.89 -18.31
N LEU A 55 3.35 12.40 -17.10
CA LEU A 55 4.74 12.17 -16.69
C LEU A 55 5.53 11.38 -17.73
N PHE A 56 5.02 10.25 -18.18
CA PHE A 56 5.73 9.38 -19.12
C PHE A 56 5.58 9.77 -20.59
N ASP A 57 4.69 10.71 -20.91
CA ASP A 57 4.61 11.33 -22.23
C ASP A 57 5.69 12.41 -22.37
N THR A 58 5.91 13.17 -21.29
CA THR A 58 6.93 14.23 -21.22
C THR A 58 8.34 13.67 -21.02
N PHE A 59 8.46 12.64 -20.17
CA PHE A 59 9.72 11.98 -19.83
C PHE A 59 9.59 10.46 -20.04
N PRO A 60 9.65 10.01 -21.30
CA PRO A 60 9.56 8.60 -21.62
C PRO A 60 10.70 7.81 -20.96
N CYS A 61 10.38 6.64 -20.43
CA CYS A 61 11.37 5.73 -19.82
C CYS A 61 11.03 4.27 -20.11
N ASP A 62 12.07 3.42 -20.11
CA ASP A 62 11.96 1.98 -20.34
C ASP A 62 11.77 1.22 -19.04
N ALA A 63 12.26 1.74 -17.93
CA ALA A 63 12.13 1.16 -16.60
C ALA A 63 12.07 2.20 -15.50
N ILE A 64 11.46 1.84 -14.36
CA ILE A 64 11.33 2.74 -13.21
C ILE A 64 11.70 2.02 -11.90
N TYR A 65 12.38 2.74 -11.02
CA TYR A 65 12.84 2.20 -9.73
C TYR A 65 12.50 3.14 -8.59
N ALA A 66 12.08 2.57 -7.45
CA ALA A 66 11.90 3.31 -6.22
C ALA A 66 12.49 2.56 -5.02
N LEU A 67 12.88 3.33 -4.00
CA LEU A 67 13.46 2.85 -2.77
C LEU A 67 12.62 3.33 -1.60
N HIS A 68 12.42 2.45 -0.61
CA HIS A 68 11.87 2.82 0.69
C HIS A 68 12.79 2.35 1.82
N ASN A 69 13.03 3.21 2.79
CA ASN A 69 13.71 2.85 4.03
C ASN A 69 12.86 1.87 4.86
N TRP A 70 13.49 0.89 5.50
CA TRP A 70 12.75 -0.15 6.22
C TRP A 70 13.34 -0.43 7.60
N PRO A 71 12.67 -0.01 8.70
CA PRO A 71 13.17 -0.22 10.06
C PRO A 71 13.33 -1.69 10.46
N GLY A 72 12.50 -2.59 9.91
CA GLY A 72 12.58 -4.03 10.19
C GLY A 72 13.75 -4.78 9.54
N LEU A 73 14.56 -4.10 8.71
CA LEU A 73 15.76 -4.67 8.10
C LEU A 73 17.01 -4.11 8.76
N LYS A 74 18.04 -4.97 8.89
CA LYS A 74 19.37 -4.57 9.41
C LYS A 74 19.93 -3.40 8.59
N PRO A 75 20.58 -2.39 9.23
CA PRO A 75 21.19 -1.30 8.49
C PRO A 75 22.15 -1.79 7.40
N GLY A 76 22.07 -1.17 6.23
CA GLY A 76 22.92 -1.51 5.10
C GLY A 76 22.51 -2.78 4.34
N THR A 77 21.32 -3.33 4.58
CA THR A 77 20.77 -4.42 3.78
C THR A 77 19.83 -3.90 2.68
N ILE A 78 19.75 -4.64 1.59
CA ILE A 78 18.74 -4.44 0.54
C ILE A 78 17.76 -5.60 0.55
N GLY A 79 16.46 -5.28 0.56
CA GLY A 79 15.40 -6.27 0.52
C GLY A 79 14.53 -6.11 -0.71
N ILE A 80 14.28 -7.20 -1.44
CA ILE A 80 13.51 -7.19 -2.68
C ILE A 80 12.91 -8.56 -2.99
N ASN A 81 11.72 -8.58 -3.61
CA ASN A 81 11.11 -9.78 -4.19
C ASN A 81 10.83 -9.59 -5.67
N PRO A 82 10.93 -10.65 -6.48
CA PRO A 82 10.32 -10.70 -7.80
C PRO A 82 8.80 -10.88 -7.68
N GLY A 83 8.03 -9.80 -7.80
CA GLY A 83 6.59 -9.80 -7.64
C GLY A 83 6.10 -8.93 -6.48
N PRO A 84 5.22 -9.44 -5.59
CA PRO A 84 4.57 -8.61 -4.57
C PRO A 84 5.56 -8.03 -3.55
N MET A 85 5.45 -6.72 -3.32
CA MET A 85 6.17 -5.97 -2.28
C MET A 85 5.22 -5.32 -1.28
N MET A 86 4.15 -4.63 -1.77
CA MET A 86 3.15 -3.97 -0.95
C MET A 86 1.75 -4.33 -1.47
N ALA A 87 0.77 -4.41 -0.57
CA ALA A 87 -0.59 -4.77 -0.93
C ALA A 87 -1.34 -3.64 -1.64
N ALA A 88 -2.37 -4.00 -2.41
CA ALA A 88 -3.41 -3.09 -2.81
C ALA A 88 -4.15 -2.55 -1.58
N ALA A 89 -4.61 -1.31 -1.67
CA ALA A 89 -5.41 -0.67 -0.65
C ALA A 89 -6.76 -0.25 -1.21
N ASP A 90 -7.82 -0.80 -0.62
CA ASP A 90 -9.18 -0.39 -0.93
C ASP A 90 -9.87 0.11 0.33
N ARG A 91 -10.78 1.03 0.16
CA ARG A 91 -11.71 1.52 1.18
C ARG A 91 -13.12 1.05 0.85
N PHE A 92 -13.87 0.73 1.87
CA PHE A 92 -15.30 0.52 1.69
C PHE A 92 -16.11 1.25 2.76
N GLU A 93 -17.34 1.57 2.37
CA GLU A 93 -18.38 2.09 3.23
C GLU A 93 -19.65 1.28 3.00
N ILE A 94 -20.32 0.85 4.07
CA ILE A 94 -21.61 0.17 3.99
C ILE A 94 -22.63 1.05 4.69
N GLN A 95 -23.63 1.49 3.94
CA GLN A 95 -24.76 2.24 4.44
C GLN A 95 -25.96 1.31 4.61
N ILE A 96 -26.45 1.17 5.84
CA ILE A 96 -27.52 0.25 6.21
C ILE A 96 -28.73 1.06 6.56
N THR A 97 -29.86 0.79 5.93
CA THR A 97 -31.14 1.46 6.19
C THR A 97 -32.18 0.46 6.68
N GLY A 98 -32.72 0.76 7.84
CA GLY A 98 -33.80 0.03 8.46
C GLY A 98 -35.01 0.92 8.70
N ARG A 99 -35.75 0.60 9.77
CA ARG A 99 -36.88 1.40 10.26
C ARG A 99 -36.72 1.58 11.78
N GLY A 100 -36.38 2.81 12.21
CA GLY A 100 -36.24 3.16 13.59
C GLY A 100 -37.53 3.12 14.40
N GLY A 101 -37.40 3.17 15.73
CA GLY A 101 -38.54 3.18 16.62
C GLY A 101 -38.17 3.08 18.10
N HIS A 102 -39.15 2.80 18.91
CA HIS A 102 -38.96 2.65 20.37
C HIS A 102 -38.33 1.31 20.73
N GLY A 103 -37.25 1.30 21.49
CA GLY A 103 -36.50 0.09 21.86
C GLY A 103 -37.32 -0.98 22.61
N ALA A 104 -38.42 -0.60 23.29
CA ALA A 104 -39.33 -1.54 23.90
C ALA A 104 -40.33 -2.19 22.93
N HIS A 105 -40.37 -1.74 21.66
CA HIS A 105 -41.27 -2.26 20.62
C HIS A 105 -40.48 -2.69 19.36
N PRO A 106 -39.45 -3.55 19.48
CA PRO A 106 -38.57 -3.91 18.38
C PRO A 106 -39.32 -4.59 17.21
N TYR A 107 -40.45 -5.25 17.50
CA TYR A 107 -41.31 -5.88 16.47
C TYR A 107 -41.95 -4.89 15.49
N GLN A 108 -41.92 -3.59 15.79
CA GLN A 108 -42.39 -2.52 14.91
C GLN A 108 -41.26 -1.89 14.07
N THR A 109 -40.03 -2.37 14.23
CA THR A 109 -38.82 -1.79 13.64
C THR A 109 -38.13 -2.76 12.70
N ILE A 110 -37.15 -2.23 11.95
CA ILE A 110 -36.13 -2.99 11.25
C ILE A 110 -34.81 -2.43 11.77
N ASP A 111 -34.15 -3.18 12.64
CA ASP A 111 -33.00 -2.67 13.40
C ASP A 111 -31.70 -2.72 12.60
N PRO A 112 -31.14 -1.57 12.16
CA PRO A 112 -29.91 -1.54 11.39
C PRO A 112 -28.68 -1.89 12.24
N VAL A 113 -28.74 -1.78 13.58
CA VAL A 113 -27.64 -2.19 14.47
C VAL A 113 -27.49 -3.70 14.45
N THR A 114 -28.60 -4.44 14.53
CA THR A 114 -28.61 -5.90 14.41
C THR A 114 -28.11 -6.34 13.03
N ILE A 115 -28.57 -5.69 11.96
CA ILE A 115 -28.10 -5.96 10.59
C ILE A 115 -26.58 -5.72 10.46
N ALA A 116 -26.07 -4.61 11.01
CA ALA A 116 -24.64 -4.31 10.99
C ALA A 116 -23.81 -5.39 11.69
N GLY A 117 -24.25 -5.88 12.84
CA GLY A 117 -23.58 -6.97 13.56
C GLY A 117 -23.48 -8.24 12.74
N GLN A 118 -24.54 -8.62 12.02
CA GLN A 118 -24.54 -9.79 11.14
C GLN A 118 -23.62 -9.59 9.92
N ILE A 119 -23.65 -8.41 9.31
CA ILE A 119 -22.75 -8.06 8.20
C ILE A 119 -21.29 -8.13 8.65
N ILE A 120 -20.93 -7.54 9.79
CA ILE A 120 -19.56 -7.59 10.34
C ILE A 120 -19.07 -9.03 10.46
N THR A 121 -19.88 -9.90 11.04
CA THR A 121 -19.53 -11.33 11.25
C THR A 121 -19.39 -12.06 9.92
N ALA A 122 -20.33 -11.86 9.00
CA ALA A 122 -20.33 -12.53 7.71
C ALA A 122 -19.17 -12.11 6.81
N LEU A 123 -18.78 -10.84 6.81
CA LEU A 123 -17.64 -10.35 6.03
C LEU A 123 -16.33 -11.06 6.40
N GLN A 124 -16.16 -11.51 7.67
CA GLN A 124 -14.96 -12.28 8.06
C GLN A 124 -14.88 -13.64 7.36
N THR A 125 -16.02 -14.17 6.89
CA THR A 125 -16.04 -15.45 6.16
C THR A 125 -15.42 -15.33 4.77
N ILE A 126 -15.34 -14.16 4.19
CA ILE A 126 -14.72 -13.96 2.89
C ILE A 126 -13.26 -14.42 2.93
N VAL A 127 -12.48 -13.94 3.90
CA VAL A 127 -11.08 -14.32 4.05
C VAL A 127 -10.95 -15.79 4.43
N SER A 128 -11.75 -16.26 5.39
CA SER A 128 -11.61 -17.59 5.93
C SER A 128 -12.22 -18.70 5.06
N ARG A 129 -13.11 -18.41 4.10
CA ARG A 129 -13.88 -19.39 3.32
C ARG A 129 -13.88 -19.18 1.80
N ASN A 130 -13.52 -17.99 1.31
CA ASN A 130 -13.52 -17.70 -0.12
C ASN A 130 -12.12 -17.45 -0.69
N VAL A 131 -11.21 -16.87 0.11
CA VAL A 131 -9.81 -16.68 -0.30
C VAL A 131 -9.07 -18.02 -0.27
N ASN A 132 -8.31 -18.32 -1.32
CA ASN A 132 -7.43 -19.50 -1.31
C ASN A 132 -6.41 -19.36 -0.17
N PRO A 133 -6.18 -20.39 0.66
CA PRO A 133 -5.22 -20.33 1.77
C PRO A 133 -3.78 -19.94 1.38
N LEU A 134 -3.41 -20.10 0.11
CA LEU A 134 -2.11 -19.67 -0.42
C LEU A 134 -2.09 -18.20 -0.88
N ASP A 135 -3.24 -17.54 -0.89
CA ASP A 135 -3.37 -16.13 -1.18
C ASP A 135 -3.59 -15.35 0.12
N SER A 136 -3.18 -14.08 0.11
CA SER A 136 -3.35 -13.21 1.27
C SER A 136 -4.41 -12.16 1.00
N ALA A 137 -5.31 -11.97 1.96
CA ALA A 137 -6.28 -10.88 1.98
C ALA A 137 -6.58 -10.43 3.40
N VAL A 138 -6.90 -9.14 3.56
CA VAL A 138 -7.39 -8.55 4.81
C VAL A 138 -8.69 -7.84 4.51
N VAL A 139 -9.72 -8.09 5.34
CA VAL A 139 -10.97 -7.32 5.37
C VAL A 139 -11.18 -6.85 6.80
N SER A 140 -11.00 -5.55 7.02
CA SER A 140 -11.11 -4.95 8.36
C SER A 140 -12.15 -3.85 8.40
N ILE A 141 -13.03 -3.91 9.41
CA ILE A 141 -13.96 -2.83 9.73
C ILE A 141 -13.33 -1.97 10.83
N GLY A 142 -13.02 -0.72 10.50
CA GLY A 142 -12.36 0.21 11.42
C GLY A 142 -13.35 1.11 12.18
N SER A 143 -14.59 1.23 11.69
CA SER A 143 -15.60 2.10 12.31
C SER A 143 -17.00 1.52 12.11
N MET A 144 -17.81 1.65 13.16
CA MET A 144 -19.25 1.42 13.16
C MET A 144 -19.93 2.62 13.81
N GLN A 145 -20.94 3.18 13.15
CA GLN A 145 -21.73 4.32 13.65
C GLN A 145 -23.21 3.98 13.53
N ALA A 146 -23.95 4.11 14.65
CA ALA A 146 -25.40 3.92 14.69
C ALA A 146 -25.97 4.56 15.95
N GLY A 147 -27.12 5.22 15.83
CA GLY A 147 -27.82 5.82 16.96
C GLY A 147 -27.01 6.91 17.70
N HIS A 148 -27.46 7.21 18.92
CA HIS A 148 -26.80 8.18 19.80
C HIS A 148 -26.69 7.61 21.22
N PRO A 149 -25.51 7.67 21.89
CA PRO A 149 -25.30 7.06 23.20
C PRO A 149 -26.29 7.53 24.30
N GLY A 150 -26.77 8.77 24.22
CA GLY A 150 -27.78 9.31 25.15
C GLY A 150 -29.23 8.88 24.90
N ALA A 151 -29.49 8.14 23.80
CA ALA A 151 -30.84 7.72 23.39
C ALA A 151 -31.01 6.20 23.50
N MET A 152 -30.76 5.61 24.66
CA MET A 152 -30.73 4.18 24.91
C MET A 152 -32.01 3.41 24.54
N SER A 153 -33.15 4.08 24.49
CA SER A 153 -34.47 3.51 24.17
C SER A 153 -34.88 3.77 22.71
N VAL A 154 -33.98 4.21 21.85
CA VAL A 154 -34.29 4.54 20.45
C VAL A 154 -33.49 3.63 19.54
N ILE A 155 -34.20 2.83 18.72
CA ILE A 155 -33.60 2.09 17.60
C ILE A 155 -33.42 3.12 16.46
N PRO A 156 -32.19 3.29 15.92
CA PRO A 156 -31.96 4.25 14.86
C PRO A 156 -32.56 3.78 13.53
N ARG A 157 -32.63 4.68 12.56
CA ARG A 157 -33.06 4.36 11.19
C ARG A 157 -31.90 3.81 10.34
N GLU A 158 -30.68 4.21 10.68
CA GLU A 158 -29.51 3.98 9.82
C GLU A 158 -28.31 3.52 10.66
N ALA A 159 -27.45 2.73 10.05
CA ALA A 159 -26.12 2.41 10.54
C ALA A 159 -25.10 2.49 9.41
N LYS A 160 -23.85 2.78 9.76
CA LYS A 160 -22.74 2.92 8.81
C LYS A 160 -21.54 2.13 9.29
N LEU A 161 -20.94 1.36 8.37
CA LEU A 161 -19.67 0.69 8.59
C LEU A 161 -18.64 1.27 7.62
N VAL A 162 -17.40 1.46 8.09
CA VAL A 162 -16.27 1.88 7.25
C VAL A 162 -15.10 0.96 7.50
N GLY A 163 -14.42 0.56 6.43
CA GLY A 163 -13.31 -0.37 6.54
C GLY A 163 -12.36 -0.34 5.37
N THR A 164 -11.45 -1.29 5.37
CA THR A 164 -10.41 -1.42 4.36
C THR A 164 -10.24 -2.86 3.92
N VAL A 165 -9.83 -3.04 2.66
CA VAL A 165 -9.40 -4.31 2.09
C VAL A 165 -7.95 -4.21 1.64
N ARG A 166 -7.18 -5.29 1.84
CA ARG A 166 -5.81 -5.42 1.36
C ARG A 166 -5.67 -6.76 0.62
N THR A 167 -5.05 -6.73 -0.55
CA THR A 167 -4.80 -7.91 -1.37
C THR A 167 -3.54 -7.74 -2.21
N PHE A 168 -2.94 -8.85 -2.69
CA PHE A 168 -1.83 -8.77 -3.65
C PHE A 168 -2.25 -9.08 -5.08
N ARG A 169 -3.28 -9.92 -5.28
CA ARG A 169 -3.74 -10.34 -6.59
C ARG A 169 -5.03 -9.64 -6.97
N LYS A 170 -5.09 -9.14 -8.19
CA LYS A 170 -6.29 -8.48 -8.74
C LYS A 170 -7.52 -9.41 -8.72
N SER A 171 -7.33 -10.70 -9.03
CA SER A 171 -8.44 -11.68 -8.98
C SER A 171 -9.00 -11.87 -7.57
N VAL A 172 -8.16 -11.83 -6.54
CA VAL A 172 -8.60 -11.89 -5.13
C VAL A 172 -9.33 -10.60 -4.76
N GLN A 173 -8.82 -9.43 -5.16
CA GLN A 173 -9.47 -8.13 -4.94
C GLN A 173 -10.89 -8.10 -5.54
N GLU A 174 -11.03 -8.53 -6.79
CA GLU A 174 -12.32 -8.60 -7.50
C GLU A 174 -13.30 -9.58 -6.84
N MET A 175 -12.80 -10.74 -6.42
CA MET A 175 -13.60 -11.74 -5.70
C MET A 175 -14.07 -11.18 -4.36
N VAL A 176 -13.20 -10.53 -3.57
CA VAL A 176 -13.54 -9.93 -2.27
C VAL A 176 -14.62 -8.87 -2.45
N GLU A 177 -14.48 -7.94 -3.40
CA GLU A 177 -15.48 -6.89 -3.67
C GLU A 177 -16.84 -7.52 -4.05
N THR A 178 -16.86 -8.52 -4.93
CA THR A 178 -18.06 -9.20 -5.36
C THR A 178 -18.76 -9.88 -4.18
N ARG A 179 -18.00 -10.65 -3.37
CA ARG A 179 -18.57 -11.33 -2.20
C ARG A 179 -19.08 -10.37 -1.13
N MET A 180 -18.38 -9.25 -0.91
CA MET A 180 -18.85 -8.21 0.01
C MET A 180 -20.21 -7.67 -0.43
N ARG A 181 -20.36 -7.34 -1.71
CA ARG A 181 -21.60 -6.81 -2.29
C ARG A 181 -22.76 -7.79 -2.13
N GLU A 182 -22.53 -9.05 -2.44
CA GLU A 182 -23.54 -10.11 -2.30
C GLU A 182 -23.98 -10.30 -0.85
N LEU A 183 -23.03 -10.44 0.10
CA LEU A 183 -23.32 -10.65 1.51
C LEU A 183 -24.05 -9.45 2.13
N VAL A 184 -23.59 -8.23 1.85
CA VAL A 184 -24.21 -7.00 2.38
C VAL A 184 -25.68 -6.89 1.96
N THR A 185 -25.94 -7.11 0.67
CA THR A 185 -27.32 -7.03 0.13
C THR A 185 -28.21 -8.14 0.65
N ALA A 186 -27.70 -9.39 0.65
CA ALA A 186 -28.49 -10.55 1.08
C ALA A 186 -28.84 -10.51 2.57
N ILE A 187 -27.89 -10.14 3.43
CA ILE A 187 -28.10 -10.06 4.87
C ILE A 187 -29.09 -8.94 5.20
N ALA A 188 -28.90 -7.74 4.66
CA ALA A 188 -29.84 -6.65 4.91
C ALA A 188 -31.27 -7.02 4.50
N GLY A 189 -31.43 -7.64 3.33
CA GLY A 189 -32.72 -8.10 2.82
C GLY A 189 -33.36 -9.19 3.71
N ALA A 190 -32.56 -10.14 4.22
CA ALA A 190 -33.04 -11.21 5.11
C ALA A 190 -33.63 -10.67 6.42
N PHE A 191 -33.18 -9.50 6.88
CA PHE A 191 -33.67 -8.80 8.06
C PHE A 191 -34.75 -7.73 7.73
N GLY A 192 -35.16 -7.62 6.45
CA GLY A 192 -36.19 -6.68 5.99
C GLY A 192 -35.70 -5.25 5.77
N GLY A 193 -34.39 -5.02 5.86
CA GLY A 193 -33.73 -3.74 5.59
C GLY A 193 -33.06 -3.69 4.21
N THR A 194 -32.33 -2.61 3.98
CA THR A 194 -31.47 -2.47 2.79
C THR A 194 -30.07 -2.08 3.19
N ALA A 195 -29.06 -2.46 2.39
CA ALA A 195 -27.71 -1.96 2.56
C ALA A 195 -27.05 -1.75 1.21
N GLU A 196 -26.23 -0.70 1.13
CA GLU A 196 -25.44 -0.33 -0.04
C GLU A 196 -23.96 -0.41 0.30
N LEU A 197 -23.17 -1.05 -0.55
CA LEU A 197 -21.71 -1.07 -0.50
C LEU A 197 -21.14 -0.03 -1.46
N ILE A 198 -20.46 0.97 -0.92
CA ILE A 198 -19.60 1.90 -1.65
C ILE A 198 -18.18 1.36 -1.53
N TYR A 199 -17.55 1.01 -2.66
CA TYR A 199 -16.22 0.41 -2.69
C TYR A 199 -15.29 1.24 -3.57
N GLU A 200 -14.15 1.64 -3.01
CA GLU A 200 -13.17 2.51 -3.65
C GLU A 200 -11.80 1.83 -3.66
N ARG A 201 -11.24 1.64 -4.86
CA ARG A 201 -9.86 1.16 -5.05
C ARG A 201 -8.92 2.34 -4.99
N ILE A 202 -8.11 2.41 -3.92
CA ILE A 202 -7.23 3.55 -3.65
C ILE A 202 -5.88 3.34 -4.34
N TYR A 203 -5.18 2.23 -4.01
CA TYR A 203 -3.87 1.90 -4.58
C TYR A 203 -3.87 0.46 -5.10
N PRO A 204 -3.31 0.18 -6.27
CA PRO A 204 -3.03 -1.18 -6.71
C PRO A 204 -1.90 -1.81 -5.89
N ALA A 205 -1.72 -3.12 -6.00
CA ALA A 205 -0.57 -3.79 -5.40
C ALA A 205 0.74 -3.35 -6.07
N THR A 206 1.79 -3.15 -5.27
CA THR A 206 3.14 -2.88 -5.76
C THR A 206 3.78 -4.20 -6.16
N LEU A 207 3.85 -4.42 -7.45
CA LEU A 207 4.34 -5.66 -8.07
C LEU A 207 5.60 -5.38 -8.88
N ASN A 208 6.72 -5.90 -8.42
CA ASN A 208 7.96 -5.82 -9.17
C ASN A 208 7.93 -6.68 -10.42
N THR A 209 8.49 -6.18 -11.52
CA THR A 209 8.81 -6.99 -12.68
C THR A 209 9.98 -7.91 -12.33
N PRO A 210 9.88 -9.24 -12.50
CA PRO A 210 10.92 -10.19 -12.04
C PRO A 210 12.32 -9.89 -12.57
N GLN A 211 12.44 -9.50 -13.83
CA GLN A 211 13.73 -9.14 -14.44
C GLN A 211 14.38 -7.96 -13.73
N HIS A 212 13.61 -6.90 -13.44
CA HIS A 212 14.11 -5.70 -12.79
C HIS A 212 14.40 -5.94 -11.30
N ALA A 213 13.61 -6.78 -10.63
CA ALA A 213 13.89 -7.19 -9.26
C ALA A 213 15.21 -7.97 -9.16
N ASN A 214 15.46 -8.88 -10.09
CA ASN A 214 16.73 -9.63 -10.15
C ASN A 214 17.90 -8.69 -10.42
N LEU A 215 17.78 -7.73 -11.34
CA LEU A 215 18.82 -6.73 -11.59
C LEU A 215 19.18 -5.96 -10.32
N VAL A 216 18.18 -5.45 -9.57
CA VAL A 216 18.41 -4.77 -8.28
C VAL A 216 19.13 -5.69 -7.31
N ALA A 217 18.70 -6.95 -7.19
CA ALA A 217 19.28 -7.91 -6.26
C ALA A 217 20.71 -8.31 -6.62
N ASP A 218 21.02 -8.42 -7.92
CA ASP A 218 22.36 -8.75 -8.42
C ASP A 218 23.33 -7.59 -8.19
N ILE A 219 22.92 -6.37 -8.53
CA ILE A 219 23.67 -5.15 -8.23
C ILE A 219 23.94 -5.03 -6.72
N ALA A 220 22.92 -5.21 -5.89
CA ALA A 220 23.09 -5.17 -4.44
C ALA A 220 24.07 -6.25 -3.95
N THR A 221 24.00 -7.46 -4.51
CA THR A 221 24.91 -8.57 -4.16
C THR A 221 26.37 -8.23 -4.48
N GLU A 222 26.63 -7.60 -5.64
CA GLU A 222 27.96 -7.14 -6.01
C GLU A 222 28.49 -6.04 -5.08
N MET A 223 27.60 -5.13 -4.65
CA MET A 223 28.00 -3.96 -3.84
C MET A 223 28.20 -4.26 -2.37
N ILE A 224 27.32 -5.07 -1.77
CA ILE A 224 27.27 -5.25 -0.31
C ILE A 224 27.40 -6.71 0.15
N GLY A 225 27.61 -7.66 -0.76
CA GLY A 225 27.67 -9.09 -0.47
C GLY A 225 26.29 -9.74 -0.35
N LYS A 226 26.24 -11.03 -0.70
CA LYS A 226 25.00 -11.83 -0.76
C LYS A 226 24.28 -11.90 0.61
N GLU A 227 25.02 -11.89 1.70
CA GLU A 227 24.52 -11.97 3.09
C GLU A 227 23.74 -10.73 3.52
N ASN A 228 23.90 -9.62 2.80
CA ASN A 228 23.20 -8.36 3.06
C ASN A 228 22.06 -8.10 2.05
N VAL A 229 21.70 -9.11 1.23
CA VAL A 229 20.60 -9.02 0.26
C VAL A 229 19.53 -10.05 0.60
N VAL A 230 18.33 -9.57 0.96
CA VAL A 230 17.17 -10.41 1.27
C VAL A 230 16.28 -10.52 0.02
N ARG A 231 16.25 -11.70 -0.61
CA ARG A 231 15.51 -11.96 -1.86
C ARG A 231 14.14 -12.64 -1.65
N ASP A 232 13.77 -12.92 -0.43
CA ASP A 232 12.54 -13.62 -0.04
C ASP A 232 11.81 -12.89 1.09
N LEU A 233 11.71 -11.59 0.93
CA LEU A 233 10.99 -10.74 1.89
C LEU A 233 9.53 -11.13 2.00
N VAL A 234 9.02 -11.14 3.24
CA VAL A 234 7.57 -11.16 3.45
C VAL A 234 6.99 -9.83 2.94
N PRO A 235 6.08 -9.86 1.95
CA PRO A 235 5.41 -8.65 1.48
C PRO A 235 4.65 -7.94 2.61
N SER A 236 4.54 -6.62 2.52
CA SER A 236 3.79 -5.83 3.49
C SER A 236 2.33 -5.68 3.10
N MET A 237 1.42 -5.74 4.10
CA MET A 237 0.02 -5.36 3.90
C MET A 237 -0.19 -3.84 3.85
N GLY A 238 0.86 -3.02 4.05
CA GLY A 238 0.86 -1.61 3.69
C GLY A 238 0.73 -1.42 2.18
N SER A 239 0.42 -0.22 1.75
CA SER A 239 0.27 0.17 0.34
C SER A 239 1.26 1.26 -0.02
N GLU A 240 1.49 1.44 -1.32
CA GLU A 240 2.46 2.38 -1.89
C GLU A 240 1.93 2.89 -3.23
N ASP A 241 1.87 4.18 -3.47
CA ASP A 241 1.30 4.73 -4.69
C ASP A 241 2.24 4.66 -5.91
N PHE A 242 3.55 4.39 -5.70
CA PHE A 242 4.48 4.00 -6.77
C PHE A 242 3.96 2.80 -7.58
N SER A 243 3.06 2.03 -7.01
CA SER A 243 2.33 0.94 -7.68
C SER A 243 1.66 1.38 -8.99
N PHE A 244 1.16 2.62 -9.09
CA PHE A 244 0.60 3.15 -10.34
C PHE A 244 1.67 3.30 -11.43
N MET A 245 2.87 3.73 -11.06
CA MET A 245 3.98 3.83 -12.01
C MET A 245 4.42 2.45 -12.50
N LEU A 246 4.44 1.43 -11.60
CA LEU A 246 4.74 0.04 -11.97
C LEU A 246 3.66 -0.62 -12.84
N GLN A 247 2.42 -0.13 -12.82
CA GLN A 247 1.39 -0.56 -13.78
C GLN A 247 1.63 -0.01 -15.19
N SER A 248 2.32 1.13 -15.29
CA SER A 248 2.56 1.82 -16.55
C SER A 248 3.91 1.45 -17.18
N LYS A 249 4.91 1.14 -16.36
CA LYS A 249 6.28 0.83 -16.77
C LYS A 249 6.84 -0.37 -15.99
N PRO A 250 7.65 -1.22 -16.61
CA PRO A 250 8.37 -2.26 -15.88
C PRO A 250 9.37 -1.62 -14.91
N GLY A 251 9.66 -2.32 -13.81
CA GLY A 251 10.58 -1.78 -12.82
C GLY A 251 10.56 -2.52 -11.51
N ALA A 252 11.14 -1.91 -10.49
CA ALA A 252 11.19 -2.48 -9.17
C ALA A 252 11.16 -1.45 -8.04
N TYR A 253 10.44 -1.80 -7.00
CA TYR A 253 10.45 -1.17 -5.68
C TYR A 253 11.28 -2.03 -4.74
N PHE A 254 12.24 -1.46 -4.03
CA PHE A 254 13.09 -2.20 -3.10
C PHE A 254 13.21 -1.48 -1.75
N ARG A 255 13.58 -2.24 -0.72
CA ARG A 255 13.71 -1.75 0.65
C ARG A 255 15.17 -1.58 1.03
N LEU A 256 15.48 -0.46 1.67
CA LEU A 256 16.77 -0.18 2.28
C LEU A 256 16.66 -0.35 3.80
N GLY A 257 17.39 -1.30 4.35
CA GLY A 257 17.45 -1.52 5.79
C GLY A 257 18.07 -0.35 6.52
N GLN A 258 17.35 0.18 7.50
CA GLN A 258 17.84 1.25 8.38
C GLN A 258 17.97 0.83 9.83
N GLY A 259 17.41 -0.32 10.25
CA GLY A 259 17.36 -0.76 11.64
C GLY A 259 16.40 0.05 12.51
N GLY A 260 16.52 -0.10 13.83
CA GLY A 260 15.77 0.70 14.79
C GLY A 260 14.42 0.15 15.22
N ALA A 261 13.90 -0.92 14.60
CA ALA A 261 12.60 -1.48 14.96
C ALA A 261 12.53 -1.94 16.42
N ASP A 262 13.60 -2.56 16.92
CA ASP A 262 13.67 -3.07 18.30
C ASP A 262 13.67 -1.94 19.35
N SER A 263 14.07 -0.73 18.99
CA SER A 263 14.01 0.47 19.83
C SER A 263 12.70 1.26 19.68
N GLY A 264 11.71 0.73 18.95
CA GLY A 264 10.44 1.41 18.67
C GLY A 264 10.49 2.44 17.55
N CYS A 265 11.61 2.57 16.85
CA CYS A 265 11.76 3.41 15.66
C CYS A 265 11.12 2.70 14.45
N VAL A 266 9.81 2.78 14.33
CA VAL A 266 9.02 2.19 13.23
C VAL A 266 8.34 3.29 12.42
N LEU A 267 8.00 2.98 11.17
CA LEU A 267 7.27 3.90 10.29
C LEU A 267 5.97 4.37 10.95
N HIS A 268 5.58 5.61 10.69
CA HIS A 268 4.38 6.25 11.25
C HIS A 268 4.36 6.37 12.79
N ASN A 269 5.51 6.29 13.45
CA ASN A 269 5.65 6.51 14.88
C ASN A 269 6.23 7.90 15.16
N SER A 270 5.82 8.54 16.26
CA SER A 270 6.35 9.86 16.68
C SER A 270 7.84 9.84 17.05
N HIS A 271 8.39 8.67 17.33
CA HIS A 271 9.83 8.45 17.63
C HIS A 271 10.61 7.97 16.40
N PHE A 272 9.98 8.04 15.21
CA PHE A 272 10.69 7.66 13.99
C PHE A 272 11.87 8.59 13.75
N ASP A 273 13.04 8.00 13.58
CA ASP A 273 14.27 8.67 13.21
C ASP A 273 14.94 7.89 12.07
N PHE A 274 15.38 8.58 11.05
CA PHE A 274 16.03 7.95 9.91
C PHE A 274 17.51 7.74 10.21
N ASN A 275 18.05 6.62 9.73
CA ASN A 275 19.47 6.33 9.86
C ASN A 275 20.26 6.93 8.69
N ASP A 276 20.88 8.10 8.90
CA ASP A 276 21.66 8.82 7.88
C ASP A 276 22.81 7.98 7.29
N ALA A 277 23.36 7.02 8.06
CA ALA A 277 24.44 6.19 7.60
C ALA A 277 24.11 5.31 6.38
N VAL A 278 22.81 5.12 6.08
CA VAL A 278 22.39 4.32 4.91
C VAL A 278 22.13 5.16 3.65
N ILE A 279 22.17 6.51 3.74
CA ILE A 279 21.98 7.41 2.58
C ILE A 279 22.99 7.10 1.45
N PRO A 280 24.30 6.94 1.72
CA PRO A 280 25.25 6.64 0.66
C PRO A 280 24.94 5.35 -0.10
N LEU A 281 24.50 4.30 0.60
CA LEU A 281 24.11 3.05 -0.05
C LEU A 281 22.89 3.23 -0.94
N GLY A 282 21.86 3.93 -0.47
CA GLY A 282 20.68 4.23 -1.29
C GLY A 282 21.05 4.99 -2.57
N SER A 283 21.91 6.02 -2.46
CA SER A 283 22.40 6.78 -3.62
C SER A 283 23.20 5.91 -4.57
N ALA A 284 24.11 5.09 -4.04
CA ALA A 284 24.94 4.20 -4.84
C ALA A 284 24.12 3.14 -5.59
N MET A 285 23.02 2.63 -4.99
CA MET A 285 22.10 1.71 -5.67
C MET A 285 21.46 2.36 -6.91
N PHE A 286 20.98 3.60 -6.82
CA PHE A 286 20.42 4.30 -7.98
C PHE A 286 21.49 4.60 -9.06
N CYS A 287 22.71 4.94 -8.66
CA CYS A 287 23.82 5.12 -9.60
C CYS A 287 24.12 3.82 -10.34
N ALA A 288 24.29 2.71 -9.63
CA ALA A 288 24.57 1.41 -10.21
C ALA A 288 23.43 0.91 -11.12
N LEU A 289 22.16 1.19 -10.75
CA LEU A 289 21.01 0.89 -11.61
C LEU A 289 21.07 1.66 -12.93
N ALA A 290 21.45 2.93 -12.93
CA ALA A 290 21.62 3.71 -14.14
C ALA A 290 22.79 3.20 -14.99
N GLU A 291 23.96 2.97 -14.40
CA GLU A 291 25.18 2.52 -15.09
C GLU A 291 25.05 1.10 -15.67
N ARG A 292 24.40 0.18 -14.93
CA ARG A 292 24.19 -1.20 -15.38
C ARG A 292 22.98 -1.36 -16.30
N GLY A 293 21.96 -0.52 -16.13
CA GLY A 293 20.77 -0.52 -17.00
C GLY A 293 21.03 0.12 -18.37
N MET A 294 22.04 1.00 -18.46
CA MET A 294 22.41 1.76 -19.66
C MET A 294 23.96 1.78 -19.81
N PRO A 295 24.60 0.62 -20.02
CA PRO A 295 26.07 0.57 -20.10
C PRO A 295 26.57 1.38 -21.29
N LEU A 296 27.77 1.98 -21.15
CA LEU A 296 28.46 2.60 -22.27
C LEU A 296 28.69 1.56 -23.38
N ALA A 297 28.53 1.98 -24.63
CA ALA A 297 28.93 1.14 -25.76
C ALA A 297 30.47 0.91 -25.72
N ASP A 298 30.91 -0.31 -25.98
CA ASP A 298 32.32 -0.71 -26.08
C ASP A 298 33.03 0.02 -27.24
#